data_24b7880bd3fcdb6bfa7e27ed9ec8bfa4
#
_entry.id   24b7880bd3fcdb6bfa7e27ed9ec8bfa4
#
_cell.length_a   1.000
_cell.length_b   1.000
_cell.length_c   1.000
_cell.angle_alpha   90.00
_cell.angle_beta   90.00
_cell.angle_gamma   90.00
#
_symmetry.space_group_name_H-M   'P 1'
#
loop_
_entity.id
_entity.type
_entity.pdbx_description
1 polymer ?
#
loop_
_entity_poly.entity_id
_entity_poly.type
_entity_poly.pdbx_seq_one_letter_code
_entity_poly.pdbx_strand_id
1 'polypeptide(L)'
;MSRCRLWPCAGLVGGALLALQVSATALPPPAYQWATRGTPVPSPVLYALALQESGARVRGRLIPWPWTLNVAGQPYRFADRRSACSALLQALQTVSAKQVDAGLGQINLGWNGEHFTHPCEALDPYRNLAVATALLLKHKAPDSDWTAAAGRYHRPAGGAPAKRYRRAFAKHLTRVTTPNLQGMKTP
;
A
#
# COMPACT_ATOMS: atom_id res chain seq x y z
N MET A 1 -67.82 -49.22 18.76
CA MET A 1 -66.82 -49.71 17.83
C MET A 1 -66.29 -48.50 17.05
N SER A 2 -65.19 -47.82 17.55
CA SER A 2 -64.63 -46.62 16.90
C SER A 2 -63.17 -46.90 16.57
N ARG A 3 -62.84 -46.85 15.30
CA ARG A 3 -61.51 -47.07 14.78
C ARG A 3 -60.71 -45.76 14.80
N CYS A 4 -59.67 -45.69 15.61
CA CYS A 4 -58.63 -44.64 15.55
C CYS A 4 -57.78 -44.82 14.29
N ARG A 5 -57.73 -43.81 13.45
CA ARG A 5 -56.73 -43.70 12.32
C ARG A 5 -55.50 -43.01 12.81
N LEU A 6 -54.36 -43.71 12.72
CA LEU A 6 -53.02 -43.14 12.93
C LEU A 6 -52.60 -42.34 11.69
N TRP A 7 -52.19 -41.09 11.89
CA TRP A 7 -51.59 -40.25 10.86
C TRP A 7 -50.06 -40.38 10.95
N PRO A 8 -49.32 -40.51 9.82
CA PRO A 8 -47.90 -40.55 9.87
C PRO A 8 -47.35 -39.12 10.00
N CYS A 9 -46.44 -38.89 10.96
CA CYS A 9 -45.63 -37.69 11.10
C CYS A 9 -44.63 -37.61 9.94
N ALA A 10 -44.79 -36.61 9.06
CA ALA A 10 -43.82 -36.26 8.05
C ALA A 10 -42.67 -35.52 8.70
N GLY A 11 -41.50 -36.12 8.76
CA GLY A 11 -40.24 -35.50 9.24
C GLY A 11 -39.75 -34.45 8.26
N LEU A 12 -39.72 -33.20 8.71
CA LEU A 12 -39.05 -32.10 8.03
C LEU A 12 -37.53 -32.28 8.15
N VAL A 13 -36.85 -32.69 7.08
CA VAL A 13 -35.41 -32.66 6.96
C VAL A 13 -35.00 -31.20 6.68
N GLY A 14 -34.60 -30.49 7.72
CA GLY A 14 -34.05 -29.14 7.62
C GLY A 14 -32.63 -29.21 7.04
N GLY A 15 -32.48 -28.93 5.75
CA GLY A 15 -31.17 -28.76 5.11
C GLY A 15 -30.52 -27.46 5.61
N ALA A 16 -29.49 -27.58 6.41
CA ALA A 16 -28.65 -26.45 6.79
C ALA A 16 -27.82 -25.99 5.56
N LEU A 17 -28.21 -24.88 4.95
CA LEU A 17 -27.41 -24.17 3.96
C LEU A 17 -26.21 -23.57 4.68
N LEU A 18 -25.05 -24.21 4.59
CA LEU A 18 -23.75 -23.62 4.95
C LEU A 18 -23.46 -22.50 3.96
N ALA A 19 -23.75 -21.25 4.34
CA ALA A 19 -23.31 -20.08 3.61
C ALA A 19 -21.79 -19.99 3.69
N LEU A 20 -21.09 -20.28 2.60
CA LEU A 20 -19.67 -20.00 2.42
C LEU A 20 -19.47 -18.48 2.49
N GLN A 21 -19.05 -17.98 3.64
CA GLN A 21 -18.65 -16.59 3.78
C GLN A 21 -17.31 -16.41 3.11
N VAL A 22 -17.32 -15.87 1.89
CA VAL A 22 -16.12 -15.40 1.21
C VAL A 22 -15.64 -14.17 1.96
N SER A 23 -14.57 -14.34 2.76
CA SER A 23 -13.88 -13.23 3.40
C SER A 23 -13.24 -12.36 2.32
N ALA A 24 -13.87 -11.22 2.01
CA ALA A 24 -13.29 -10.25 1.09
C ALA A 24 -12.01 -9.67 1.68
N THR A 25 -10.92 -9.72 0.94
CA THR A 25 -9.72 -8.95 1.26
C THR A 25 -10.09 -7.47 1.27
N ALA A 26 -9.76 -6.76 2.36
CA ALA A 26 -10.03 -5.34 2.43
C ALA A 26 -9.23 -4.63 1.32
N LEU A 27 -9.95 -3.99 0.40
CA LEU A 27 -9.31 -3.21 -0.66
C LEU A 27 -8.45 -2.08 -0.06
N PRO A 28 -7.31 -1.75 -0.67
CA PRO A 28 -6.55 -0.55 -0.30
C PRO A 28 -7.43 0.70 -0.35
N PRO A 29 -7.08 1.76 0.41
CA PRO A 29 -7.82 3.03 0.38
C PRO A 29 -8.03 3.55 -1.05
N PRO A 30 -9.13 4.29 -1.33
CA PRO A 30 -9.52 4.71 -2.68
C PRO A 30 -8.42 5.42 -3.47
N ALA A 31 -7.56 6.20 -2.82
CA ALA A 31 -6.44 6.90 -3.47
C ALA A 31 -5.49 5.94 -4.20
N TYR A 32 -5.23 4.75 -3.64
CA TYR A 32 -4.37 3.74 -4.27
C TYR A 32 -5.06 3.05 -5.46
N GLN A 33 -6.34 2.77 -5.33
CA GLN A 33 -7.15 2.23 -6.42
C GLN A 33 -7.23 3.22 -7.58
N TRP A 34 -7.39 4.50 -7.27
CA TRP A 34 -7.43 5.57 -8.26
C TRP A 34 -6.08 5.72 -8.97
N ALA A 35 -4.97 5.76 -8.23
CA ALA A 35 -3.63 5.93 -8.79
C ALA A 35 -3.18 4.77 -9.70
N THR A 36 -3.76 3.57 -9.53
CA THR A 36 -3.45 2.40 -10.37
C THR A 36 -4.45 2.16 -11.49
N ARG A 37 -5.53 2.97 -11.58
CA ARG A 37 -6.56 2.79 -12.61
C ARG A 37 -5.96 2.92 -14.02
N GLY A 38 -6.32 1.99 -14.90
CA GLY A 38 -5.81 1.97 -16.27
C GLY A 38 -4.35 1.52 -16.41
N THR A 39 -3.74 1.04 -15.32
CA THR A 39 -2.38 0.47 -15.33
C THR A 39 -2.40 -1.01 -14.94
N PRO A 40 -1.39 -1.80 -15.28
CA PRO A 40 -1.26 -3.18 -14.82
C PRO A 40 -0.81 -3.31 -13.36
N VAL A 41 -0.54 -2.21 -12.64
CA VAL A 41 -0.11 -2.23 -11.24
C VAL A 41 -1.30 -2.53 -10.33
N PRO A 42 -1.30 -3.65 -9.57
CA PRO A 42 -2.38 -3.91 -8.61
C PRO A 42 -2.33 -2.90 -7.45
N SER A 43 -3.49 -2.36 -7.05
CA SER A 43 -3.55 -1.39 -5.95
C SER A 43 -2.99 -1.91 -4.60
N PRO A 44 -3.09 -3.22 -4.25
CA PRO A 44 -2.40 -3.78 -3.08
C PRO A 44 -0.87 -3.66 -3.16
N VAL A 45 -0.30 -3.78 -4.35
CA VAL A 45 1.15 -3.64 -4.58
C VAL A 45 1.58 -2.20 -4.30
N LEU A 46 0.86 -1.21 -4.83
CA LEU A 46 1.14 0.21 -4.56
C LEU A 46 0.97 0.56 -3.07
N TYR A 47 -0.05 0.00 -2.42
CA TYR A 47 -0.26 0.22 -0.99
C TYR A 47 0.85 -0.41 -0.14
N ALA A 48 1.29 -1.62 -0.48
CA ALA A 48 2.42 -2.28 0.17
C ALA A 48 3.72 -1.49 -0.01
N LEU A 49 3.93 -0.90 -1.21
CA LEU A 49 5.06 0.01 -1.46
C LEU A 49 5.02 1.21 -0.52
N ALA A 50 3.89 1.90 -0.44
CA ALA A 50 3.75 3.07 0.43
C ALA A 50 3.90 2.73 1.93
N LEU A 51 3.46 1.53 2.36
CA LEU A 51 3.73 1.04 3.72
C LEU A 51 5.23 0.85 3.98
N GLN A 52 5.98 0.39 2.99
CA GLN A 52 7.43 0.22 3.09
C GLN A 52 8.16 1.56 3.10
N GLU A 53 7.75 2.52 2.27
CA GLU A 53 8.43 3.79 2.05
C GLU A 53 8.11 4.83 3.15
N SER A 54 6.84 5.03 3.45
CA SER A 54 6.38 6.09 4.35
C SER A 54 5.60 5.60 5.57
N GLY A 55 5.62 4.30 5.85
CA GLY A 55 4.86 3.70 6.95
C GLY A 55 5.11 4.36 8.30
N ALA A 56 4.03 4.74 8.99
CA ALA A 56 4.04 5.30 10.33
C ALA A 56 3.07 4.53 11.24
N ARG A 57 3.42 4.39 12.52
CA ARG A 57 2.49 3.82 13.50
C ARG A 57 1.60 4.91 14.08
N VAL A 58 0.32 4.84 13.76
CA VAL A 58 -0.70 5.77 14.27
C VAL A 58 -1.75 4.95 15.02
N ARG A 59 -1.92 5.21 16.31
CA ARG A 59 -2.85 4.48 17.19
C ARG A 59 -2.71 2.95 17.07
N GLY A 60 -1.46 2.46 17.10
CA GLY A 60 -1.13 1.04 16.99
C GLY A 60 -1.19 0.44 15.58
N ARG A 61 -1.70 1.15 14.58
CA ARG A 61 -1.82 0.68 13.20
C ARG A 61 -0.67 1.24 12.35
N LEU A 62 -0.08 0.41 11.50
CA LEU A 62 0.88 0.86 10.49
C LEU A 62 0.09 1.35 9.27
N ILE A 63 0.27 2.63 8.93
CA ILE A 63 -0.34 3.27 7.75
C ILE A 63 0.72 4.07 7.00
N PRO A 64 0.63 4.24 5.68
CA PRO A 64 1.47 5.18 4.95
C PRO A 64 1.16 6.62 5.38
N TRP A 65 2.22 7.44 5.59
CA TRP A 65 2.05 8.82 6.03
C TRP A 65 2.42 9.79 4.90
N PRO A 66 1.49 10.61 4.39
CA PRO A 66 1.69 11.37 3.16
C PRO A 66 2.73 12.50 3.31
N TRP A 67 2.87 13.07 4.49
CA TRP A 67 3.76 14.20 4.75
C TRP A 67 5.05 13.72 5.40
N THR A 68 5.72 12.79 4.69
CA THR A 68 7.00 12.19 5.07
C THR A 68 8.09 12.72 4.14
N LEU A 69 9.20 13.12 4.72
CA LEU A 69 10.45 13.42 4.01
C LEU A 69 11.56 12.48 4.51
N ASN A 70 12.48 12.15 3.64
CA ASN A 70 13.81 11.67 4.01
C ASN A 70 14.81 12.70 3.49
N VAL A 71 15.61 13.28 4.39
CA VAL A 71 16.62 14.26 4.05
C VAL A 71 17.97 13.73 4.50
N ALA A 72 18.86 13.47 3.57
CA ALA A 72 20.20 12.92 3.82
C ALA A 72 20.17 11.65 4.69
N GLY A 73 19.18 10.76 4.48
CA GLY A 73 19.01 9.52 5.22
C GLY A 73 18.23 9.66 6.55
N GLN A 74 17.81 10.87 6.93
CA GLN A 74 17.04 11.14 8.15
C GLN A 74 15.54 11.26 7.83
N PRO A 75 14.67 10.43 8.44
CA PRO A 75 13.23 10.49 8.20
C PRO A 75 12.55 11.58 9.06
N TYR A 76 11.70 12.35 8.43
CA TYR A 76 10.86 13.37 9.07
C TYR A 76 9.39 13.13 8.73
N ARG A 77 8.50 13.36 9.70
CA ARG A 77 7.05 13.27 9.52
C ARG A 77 6.38 14.51 10.08
N PHE A 78 5.49 15.10 9.28
CA PHE A 78 4.81 16.35 9.61
C PHE A 78 3.32 16.10 9.83
N ALA A 79 2.67 16.96 10.60
CA ALA A 79 1.25 16.85 10.87
C ALA A 79 0.39 17.22 9.65
N ASP A 80 0.91 18.08 8.77
CA ASP A 80 0.20 18.61 7.61
C ASP A 80 1.14 18.90 6.44
N ARG A 81 0.52 19.10 5.25
CA ARG A 81 1.25 19.33 3.99
C ARG A 81 2.02 20.65 4.00
N ARG A 82 1.50 21.70 4.63
CA ARG A 82 2.14 23.02 4.65
C ARG A 82 3.47 22.97 5.39
N SER A 83 3.47 22.38 6.59
CA SER A 83 4.67 22.18 7.39
C SER A 83 5.70 21.33 6.67
N ALA A 84 5.27 20.23 6.03
CA ALA A 84 6.15 19.38 5.22
C ALA A 84 6.73 20.13 4.01
N CYS A 85 5.93 20.95 3.32
CA CYS A 85 6.39 21.74 2.18
C CYS A 85 7.43 22.79 2.61
N SER A 86 7.21 23.51 3.70
CA SER A 86 8.19 24.47 4.21
C SER A 86 9.52 23.79 4.54
N ALA A 87 9.49 22.65 5.22
CA ALA A 87 10.69 21.86 5.53
C ALA A 87 11.38 21.32 4.28
N LEU A 88 10.60 20.87 3.28
CA LEU A 88 11.12 20.41 1.99
C LEU A 88 11.89 21.51 1.27
N LEU A 89 11.30 22.71 1.14
CA LEU A 89 11.96 23.85 0.48
C LEU A 89 13.24 24.28 1.20
N GLN A 90 13.23 24.25 2.54
CA GLN A 90 14.41 24.51 3.34
C GLN A 90 15.50 23.44 3.11
N ALA A 91 15.13 22.16 3.09
CA ALA A 91 16.06 21.06 2.83
C ALA A 91 16.75 21.21 1.46
N LEU A 92 15.99 21.58 0.42
CA LEU A 92 16.53 21.78 -0.94
C LEU A 92 17.50 22.96 -1.05
N GLN A 93 17.54 23.85 -0.07
CA GLN A 93 18.57 24.91 0.01
C GLN A 93 19.84 24.45 0.71
N THR A 94 19.79 23.35 1.47
CA THR A 94 20.90 22.92 2.33
C THR A 94 21.58 21.65 1.85
N VAL A 95 20.85 20.76 1.16
CA VAL A 95 21.37 19.50 0.63
C VAL A 95 20.99 19.31 -0.85
N SER A 96 21.71 18.45 -1.54
CA SER A 96 21.37 18.08 -2.93
C SER A 96 19.97 17.45 -3.00
N ALA A 97 19.18 17.79 -4.02
CA ALA A 97 17.88 17.18 -4.27
C ALA A 97 17.94 15.64 -4.36
N LYS A 98 19.11 15.07 -4.76
CA LYS A 98 19.36 13.62 -4.76
C LYS A 98 19.38 12.98 -3.37
N GLN A 99 19.43 13.79 -2.32
CA GLN A 99 19.38 13.37 -0.93
C GLN A 99 18.02 13.65 -0.27
N VAL A 100 17.01 14.00 -1.08
CA VAL A 100 15.68 14.33 -0.58
C VAL A 100 14.65 13.43 -1.25
N ASP A 101 13.94 12.63 -0.42
CA ASP A 101 12.80 11.82 -0.84
C ASP A 101 11.53 12.36 -0.18
N ALA A 102 10.41 12.35 -0.90
CA ALA A 102 9.17 12.99 -0.44
C ALA A 102 7.91 12.14 -0.67
N GLY A 103 6.98 12.22 0.27
CA GLY A 103 5.61 11.74 0.15
C GLY A 103 5.44 10.23 0.39
N LEU A 104 4.30 9.71 -0.04
CA LEU A 104 3.88 8.31 0.19
C LEU A 104 4.82 7.29 -0.42
N GLY A 105 5.28 7.53 -1.64
CA GLY A 105 6.21 6.68 -2.37
C GLY A 105 7.67 7.05 -2.18
N GLN A 106 8.00 8.03 -1.33
CA GLN A 106 9.37 8.55 -1.12
C GLN A 106 10.08 8.79 -2.46
N ILE A 107 9.45 9.66 -3.27
CA ILE A 107 9.98 10.02 -4.59
C ILE A 107 11.23 10.87 -4.39
N ASN A 108 12.37 10.42 -4.93
CA ASN A 108 13.61 11.17 -4.89
C ASN A 108 13.56 12.37 -5.84
N LEU A 109 13.73 13.57 -5.30
CA LEU A 109 13.55 14.82 -6.06
C LEU A 109 14.70 15.14 -7.01
N GLY A 110 15.87 14.57 -6.80
CA GLY A 110 16.99 14.76 -7.71
C GLY A 110 16.99 13.86 -8.94
N TRP A 111 16.29 12.69 -8.86
CA TRP A 111 16.20 11.74 -9.95
C TRP A 111 14.85 11.74 -10.66
N ASN A 112 13.80 12.24 -9.98
CA ASN A 112 12.41 12.18 -10.47
C ASN A 112 11.66 13.50 -10.23
N GLY A 113 12.38 14.59 -9.94
CA GLY A 113 11.79 15.91 -9.68
C GLY A 113 11.05 16.48 -10.89
N GLU A 114 11.42 16.06 -12.11
CA GLU A 114 10.77 16.47 -13.36
C GLU A 114 9.28 16.08 -13.46
N HIS A 115 8.83 15.13 -12.65
CA HIS A 115 7.41 14.77 -12.56
C HIS A 115 6.55 15.80 -11.83
N PHE A 116 7.16 16.82 -11.21
CA PHE A 116 6.50 17.85 -10.42
C PHE A 116 6.85 19.23 -10.94
N THR A 117 5.83 20.07 -11.17
CA THR A 117 6.03 21.48 -11.58
C THR A 117 6.65 22.30 -10.44
N HIS A 118 6.29 21.93 -9.17
CA HIS A 118 6.84 22.54 -7.98
C HIS A 118 7.17 21.44 -6.96
N PRO A 119 8.29 21.50 -6.21
CA PRO A 119 8.69 20.43 -5.28
C PRO A 119 7.62 19.99 -4.30
N CYS A 120 6.78 20.93 -3.80
CA CYS A 120 5.71 20.60 -2.87
C CYS A 120 4.54 19.79 -3.47
N GLU A 121 4.50 19.59 -4.78
CA GLU A 121 3.56 18.66 -5.41
C GLU A 121 3.91 17.20 -5.06
N ALA A 122 5.18 16.90 -4.76
CA ALA A 122 5.58 15.61 -4.26
C ALA A 122 4.96 15.23 -2.90
N LEU A 123 4.37 16.19 -2.18
CA LEU A 123 3.61 16.00 -0.94
C LEU A 123 2.10 15.95 -1.15
N ASP A 124 1.63 16.06 -2.40
CA ASP A 124 0.24 15.78 -2.75
C ASP A 124 0.07 14.26 -2.87
N PRO A 125 -0.83 13.63 -2.09
CA PRO A 125 -0.97 12.18 -2.06
C PRO A 125 -1.29 11.58 -3.44
N TYR A 126 -2.15 12.21 -4.22
CA TYR A 126 -2.57 11.70 -5.52
C TYR A 126 -1.47 11.81 -6.57
N ARG A 127 -0.80 12.98 -6.64
CA ARG A 127 0.35 13.20 -7.53
C ARG A 127 1.49 12.25 -7.20
N ASN A 128 1.83 12.14 -5.92
CA ASN A 128 2.89 11.26 -5.45
C ASN A 128 2.63 9.80 -5.80
N LEU A 129 1.41 9.30 -5.52
CA LEU A 129 1.02 7.93 -5.86
C LEU A 129 1.01 7.66 -7.37
N ALA A 130 0.59 8.64 -8.19
CA ALA A 130 0.64 8.51 -9.65
C ALA A 130 2.09 8.36 -10.15
N VAL A 131 3.01 9.18 -9.65
CA VAL A 131 4.44 9.08 -9.97
C VAL A 131 5.03 7.75 -9.46
N ALA A 132 4.70 7.34 -8.22
CA ALA A 132 5.14 6.07 -7.66
C ALA A 132 4.66 4.87 -8.51
N THR A 133 3.42 4.92 -9.02
CA THR A 133 2.87 3.90 -9.93
C THR A 133 3.66 3.83 -11.23
N ALA A 134 3.93 4.96 -11.86
CA ALA A 134 4.71 5.04 -13.11
C ALA A 134 6.14 4.50 -12.92
N LEU A 135 6.81 4.89 -11.83
CA LEU A 135 8.16 4.41 -11.52
C LEU A 135 8.17 2.91 -11.22
N LEU A 136 7.20 2.40 -10.47
CA LEU A 136 7.10 0.97 -10.19
C LEU A 136 6.89 0.17 -11.47
N LEU A 137 6.05 0.66 -12.38
CA LEU A 137 5.84 0.05 -13.69
C LEU A 137 7.10 0.09 -14.55
N LYS A 138 7.81 1.22 -14.60
CA LYS A 138 9.11 1.35 -15.28
C LYS A 138 10.13 0.30 -14.83
N HIS A 139 10.07 -0.11 -13.57
CA HIS A 139 10.95 -1.12 -13.01
C HIS A 139 10.43 -2.56 -13.09
N LYS A 140 9.24 -2.78 -13.69
CA LYS A 140 8.66 -4.12 -13.89
C LYS A 140 9.17 -4.71 -15.20
N ALA A 141 10.12 -5.64 -15.13
CA ALA A 141 10.51 -6.42 -16.30
C ALA A 141 9.45 -7.48 -16.64
N PRO A 142 9.31 -7.90 -17.92
CA PRO A 142 8.27 -8.84 -18.35
C PRO A 142 8.19 -10.10 -17.48
N ASP A 143 9.31 -10.75 -17.23
CA ASP A 143 9.39 -12.04 -16.50
C ASP A 143 9.64 -11.88 -15.00
N SER A 144 9.49 -10.69 -14.44
CA SER A 144 9.68 -10.45 -13.00
C SER A 144 8.35 -10.31 -12.28
N ASP A 145 8.34 -10.57 -10.96
CA ASP A 145 7.21 -10.28 -10.09
C ASP A 145 7.23 -8.82 -9.57
N TRP A 146 6.18 -8.41 -8.89
CA TRP A 146 6.09 -7.07 -8.28
C TRP A 146 7.09 -6.87 -7.13
N THR A 147 7.51 -7.95 -6.47
CA THR A 147 8.53 -7.89 -5.42
C THR A 147 9.90 -7.54 -6.01
N ALA A 148 10.21 -8.07 -7.18
CA ALA A 148 11.42 -7.72 -7.92
C ALA A 148 11.36 -6.26 -8.44
N ALA A 149 10.19 -5.83 -8.94
CA ALA A 149 9.98 -4.43 -9.36
C ALA A 149 10.17 -3.45 -8.19
N ALA A 150 9.60 -3.75 -7.03
CA ALA A 150 9.77 -2.95 -5.81
C ALA A 150 11.24 -2.89 -5.36
N GLY A 151 11.98 -3.99 -5.50
CA GLY A 151 13.42 -3.99 -5.23
C GLY A 151 14.20 -3.06 -6.14
N ARG A 152 13.87 -3.00 -7.43
CA ARG A 152 14.46 -2.08 -8.41
C ARG A 152 13.99 -0.63 -8.21
N TYR A 153 12.75 -0.43 -7.82
CA TYR A 153 12.24 0.89 -7.41
C TYR A 153 13.13 1.51 -6.33
N HIS A 154 13.40 0.76 -5.26
CA HIS A 154 14.27 1.23 -4.18
C HIS A 154 15.75 1.35 -4.61
N ARG A 155 16.25 0.40 -5.39
CA ARG A 155 17.65 0.40 -5.85
C ARG A 155 17.79 -0.29 -7.21
N PRO A 156 17.80 0.46 -8.31
CA PRO A 156 17.92 -0.10 -9.67
C PRO A 156 19.18 -0.95 -9.86
N ALA A 157 20.30 -0.57 -9.23
CA ALA A 157 21.56 -1.32 -9.29
C ALA A 157 21.53 -2.67 -8.55
N GLY A 158 20.43 -2.99 -7.82
CA GLY A 158 20.31 -4.26 -7.13
C GLY A 158 21.21 -4.42 -5.90
N GLY A 159 21.76 -5.63 -5.70
CA GLY A 159 22.65 -5.95 -4.58
C GLY A 159 21.93 -6.28 -3.27
N ALA A 160 22.71 -6.36 -2.17
CA ALA A 160 22.20 -6.73 -0.84
C ALA A 160 21.11 -5.78 -0.31
N PRO A 161 21.17 -4.45 -0.49
CA PRO A 161 20.11 -3.54 -0.08
C PRO A 161 18.78 -3.84 -0.79
N ALA A 162 18.78 -4.02 -2.12
CA ALA A 162 17.58 -4.39 -2.86
C ALA A 162 17.02 -5.75 -2.41
N LYS A 163 17.85 -6.73 -2.09
CA LYS A 163 17.43 -8.02 -1.53
C LYS A 163 16.74 -7.87 -0.17
N ARG A 164 17.29 -7.03 0.72
CA ARG A 164 16.65 -6.74 2.03
C ARG A 164 15.31 -6.03 1.86
N TYR A 165 15.26 -5.03 0.98
CA TYR A 165 14.04 -4.29 0.66
C TYR A 165 12.94 -5.22 0.14
N ARG A 166 13.24 -6.10 -0.84
CA ARG A 166 12.28 -7.08 -1.37
C ARG A 166 11.66 -7.95 -0.31
N ARG A 167 12.47 -8.45 0.65
CA ARG A 167 11.96 -9.26 1.78
C ARG A 167 11.00 -8.49 2.68
N ALA A 168 11.30 -7.22 2.96
CA ALA A 168 10.42 -6.36 3.77
C ALA A 168 9.12 -6.02 3.01
N PHE A 169 9.24 -5.65 1.74
CA PHE A 169 8.10 -5.39 0.86
C PHE A 169 7.15 -6.60 0.75
N ALA A 170 7.69 -7.80 0.55
CA ALA A 170 6.90 -9.03 0.46
C ALA A 170 6.04 -9.25 1.73
N LYS A 171 6.57 -8.93 2.93
CA LYS A 171 5.79 -9.00 4.18
C LYS A 171 4.62 -8.01 4.18
N HIS A 172 4.82 -6.79 3.65
CA HIS A 172 3.75 -5.82 3.51
C HIS A 172 2.71 -6.29 2.50
N LEU A 173 3.16 -6.80 1.35
CA LEU A 173 2.27 -7.31 0.30
C LEU A 173 1.40 -8.47 0.83
N THR A 174 2.00 -9.46 1.50
CA THR A 174 1.25 -10.54 2.13
C THR A 174 0.21 -10.00 3.11
N ARG A 175 0.58 -9.04 3.99
CA ARG A 175 -0.34 -8.44 4.96
C ARG A 175 -1.55 -7.80 4.30
N VAL A 176 -1.38 -7.10 3.17
CA VAL A 176 -2.47 -6.38 2.50
C VAL A 176 -3.29 -7.26 1.57
N THR A 177 -2.77 -8.42 1.18
CA THR A 177 -3.48 -9.38 0.31
C THR A 177 -4.12 -10.53 1.07
N THR A 178 -3.69 -10.80 2.32
CA THR A 178 -4.30 -11.85 3.15
C THR A 178 -5.57 -11.33 3.82
N PRO A 179 -6.70 -12.06 3.75
CA PRO A 179 -7.92 -11.70 4.46
C PRO A 179 -7.68 -11.60 5.96
N ASN A 180 -8.16 -10.55 6.61
CA ASN A 180 -8.05 -10.40 8.05
C ASN A 180 -9.11 -11.27 8.74
N LEU A 181 -8.76 -12.48 9.12
CA LEU A 181 -9.65 -13.42 9.85
C LEU A 181 -9.85 -13.05 11.34
N GLN A 182 -9.18 -12.01 11.85
CA GLN A 182 -9.24 -11.63 13.27
C GLN A 182 -10.55 -10.94 13.70
N GLY A 183 -11.50 -10.70 12.79
CA GLY A 183 -12.83 -10.15 13.11
C GLY A 183 -13.88 -11.20 13.48
N MET A 184 -13.60 -12.48 13.35
CA MET A 184 -14.51 -13.57 13.71
C MET A 184 -14.22 -14.05 15.14
N LYS A 185 -14.54 -13.22 16.14
CA LYS A 185 -14.82 -13.78 17.48
C LYS A 185 -16.19 -14.45 17.37
N THR A 186 -16.18 -15.77 17.46
CA THR A 186 -17.39 -16.57 17.72
C THR A 186 -18.12 -16.04 18.96
N PRO A 187 -19.47 -16.05 18.93
CA PRO A 187 -20.32 -15.64 20.04
C PRO A 187 -20.10 -16.53 21.28
#